data_74d0b630e3999f0dc88a7d4b82000db0
#
_entry.id   74d0b630e3999f0dc88a7d4b82000db0
#
_cell.length_a   1.000
_cell.length_b   1.000
_cell.length_c   1.000
_cell.angle_alpha   90.00
_cell.angle_beta   90.00
_cell.angle_gamma   90.00
#
_symmetry.space_group_name_H-M   'P 1'
#
loop_
_entity.id
_entity.type
_entity.pdbx_description
1 polymer ?
#
loop_
_entity_poly.entity_id
_entity_poly.type
_entity_poly.pdbx_seq_one_letter_code
_entity_poly.pdbx_strand_id
1 'polypeptide(L)'
;MKLTVNLPNTPYDILIQRGSLAQTGAWVKELWKPQKIAIITDDHVGSLYRETVQSSLEQAGFETIVFEFPEGEASKNLDTVNQAYEFLVKNGMTRSDGIIALGGGVVGDLAGFVASTYMRGIHFLQIPTSLTAQVDSSIGGKTGVNTPFAKNMVGTFCQPDGVLIDPDTLKTLGKRELIEGMGEVVKYGLIDDVELWETLDQLDGSVESILEHADYIIYHSCEVKRKVVVEDELDNGVRLYLNFGHTIGHAIEATAGYGQVMHGEAVAIGMVQISRAAEKKGLMPAGMTEKIIAMCEKFGLPTTHQPWNVDELYAALTRDKKARGKSIKLVIVPQLGQAAIHQIPMEEMLEFLQL
;
A
#
# COMPACT_ATOMS: atom_id res chain seq x y z
N MET A 1 -10.85 12.38 11.25
CA MET A 1 -11.36 12.58 9.88
C MET A 1 -11.97 11.28 9.39
N LYS A 2 -12.92 11.34 8.47
CA LYS A 2 -13.61 10.16 7.95
C LYS A 2 -13.78 10.27 6.43
N LEU A 3 -13.52 9.19 5.71
CA LEU A 3 -13.77 9.04 4.28
C LEU A 3 -14.63 7.80 4.04
N THR A 4 -15.58 7.87 3.11
CA THR A 4 -16.37 6.72 2.71
C THR A 4 -15.96 6.23 1.33
N VAL A 5 -15.58 4.97 1.23
CA VAL A 5 -15.34 4.26 -0.04
C VAL A 5 -16.67 3.69 -0.49
N ASN A 6 -17.34 4.39 -1.38
CA ASN A 6 -18.72 4.10 -1.77
C ASN A 6 -18.76 3.10 -2.94
N LEU A 7 -18.50 1.82 -2.65
CA LEU A 7 -18.60 0.74 -3.62
C LEU A 7 -20.03 0.18 -3.69
N PRO A 8 -20.49 -0.30 -4.85
CA PRO A 8 -21.89 -0.74 -5.03
C PRO A 8 -22.32 -1.86 -4.07
N ASN A 9 -21.42 -2.80 -3.75
CA ASN A 9 -21.76 -3.98 -2.95
C ASN A 9 -21.11 -3.99 -1.57
N THR A 10 -20.01 -3.28 -1.40
CA THR A 10 -19.15 -3.34 -0.20
C THR A 10 -18.67 -1.94 0.19
N PRO A 11 -19.57 -0.99 0.47
CA PRO A 11 -19.15 0.33 0.94
C PRO A 11 -18.55 0.20 2.34
N TYR A 12 -17.51 0.98 2.63
CA TYR A 12 -16.89 1.03 3.95
C TYR A 12 -16.31 2.40 4.26
N ASP A 13 -16.06 2.63 5.55
CA ASP A 13 -15.49 3.87 6.02
C ASP A 13 -14.01 3.70 6.39
N ILE A 14 -13.23 4.74 6.13
CA ILE A 14 -11.87 4.93 6.62
C ILE A 14 -11.95 5.99 7.71
N LEU A 15 -11.64 5.61 8.95
CA LEU A 15 -11.53 6.51 10.08
C LEU A 15 -10.06 6.84 10.34
N ILE A 16 -9.70 8.12 10.29
CA ILE A 16 -8.35 8.63 10.56
C ILE A 16 -8.42 9.47 11.84
N GLN A 17 -7.82 8.96 12.92
CA GLN A 17 -7.89 9.62 14.23
C GLN A 17 -6.71 9.22 15.12
N ARG A 18 -5.97 10.20 15.63
CA ARG A 18 -4.90 9.96 16.60
C ARG A 18 -5.45 9.37 17.90
N GLY A 19 -4.71 8.42 18.48
CA GLY A 19 -5.09 7.71 19.68
C GLY A 19 -6.25 6.74 19.53
N SER A 20 -6.67 6.44 18.30
CA SER A 20 -7.84 5.60 18.05
C SER A 20 -7.63 4.11 18.35
N LEU A 21 -6.39 3.62 18.44
CA LEU A 21 -6.13 2.24 18.81
C LEU A 21 -6.75 1.85 20.15
N ALA A 22 -6.71 2.74 21.13
CA ALA A 22 -7.35 2.51 22.45
C ALA A 22 -8.89 2.45 22.38
N GLN A 23 -9.47 2.90 21.27
CA GLN A 23 -10.92 2.94 21.03
C GLN A 23 -11.38 1.89 20.01
N THR A 24 -10.51 0.97 19.62
CA THR A 24 -10.79 -0.08 18.63
C THR A 24 -12.06 -0.84 18.95
N GLY A 25 -12.28 -1.24 20.21
CA GLY A 25 -13.49 -1.96 20.61
C GLY A 25 -14.78 -1.19 20.39
N ALA A 26 -14.80 0.09 20.71
CA ALA A 26 -15.97 0.95 20.47
C ALA A 26 -16.24 1.10 18.95
N TRP A 27 -15.19 1.30 18.15
CA TRP A 27 -15.32 1.39 16.70
C TRP A 27 -15.82 0.07 16.07
N VAL A 28 -15.27 -1.08 16.48
CA VAL A 28 -15.71 -2.38 15.96
C VAL A 28 -17.16 -2.67 16.33
N LYS A 29 -17.62 -2.23 17.51
CA LYS A 29 -19.00 -2.42 17.98
C LYS A 29 -20.03 -1.64 17.12
N GLU A 30 -19.63 -0.59 16.45
CA GLU A 30 -20.48 0.10 15.47
C GLU A 30 -20.67 -0.71 14.18
N LEU A 31 -19.68 -1.57 13.84
CA LEU A 31 -19.64 -2.34 12.60
C LEU A 31 -20.12 -3.79 12.81
N TRP A 32 -19.72 -4.42 13.91
CA TRP A 32 -19.96 -5.82 14.20
C TRP A 32 -20.72 -6.03 15.50
N LYS A 33 -21.57 -7.05 15.52
CA LYS A 33 -22.14 -7.55 16.76
C LYS A 33 -21.06 -8.31 17.55
N PRO A 34 -21.20 -8.46 18.89
CA PRO A 34 -20.28 -9.27 19.69
C PRO A 34 -20.09 -10.67 19.11
N GLN A 35 -18.87 -11.02 18.82
CA GLN A 35 -18.44 -12.26 18.19
C GLN A 35 -16.98 -12.54 18.55
N LYS A 36 -16.42 -13.67 18.10
CA LYS A 36 -14.99 -13.95 18.22
C LYS A 36 -14.22 -13.20 17.14
N ILE A 37 -13.09 -12.61 17.51
CA ILE A 37 -12.21 -11.87 16.63
C ILE A 37 -10.81 -12.47 16.68
N ALA A 38 -10.27 -12.83 15.52
CA ALA A 38 -8.86 -13.15 15.36
C ALA A 38 -8.09 -11.90 14.97
N ILE A 39 -7.18 -11.45 15.83
CA ILE A 39 -6.20 -10.43 15.51
C ILE A 39 -5.04 -11.14 14.81
N ILE A 40 -4.77 -10.78 13.55
CA ILE A 40 -3.60 -11.25 12.80
C ILE A 40 -2.59 -10.11 12.75
N THR A 41 -1.38 -10.38 13.23
CA THR A 41 -0.30 -9.39 13.34
C THR A 41 1.06 -10.06 13.13
N ASP A 42 2.11 -9.28 12.95
CA ASP A 42 3.48 -9.76 13.05
C ASP A 42 4.05 -9.57 14.46
N ASP A 43 5.17 -10.21 14.76
CA ASP A 43 5.80 -10.20 16.08
C ASP A 43 6.34 -8.81 16.48
N HIS A 44 6.72 -7.97 15.51
CA HIS A 44 7.16 -6.61 15.78
C HIS A 44 5.97 -5.71 16.16
N VAL A 45 4.96 -5.59 15.30
CA VAL A 45 3.76 -4.77 15.56
C VAL A 45 2.96 -5.32 16.74
N GLY A 46 2.86 -6.64 16.86
CA GLY A 46 2.21 -7.33 17.98
C GLY A 46 2.82 -6.91 19.32
N SER A 47 4.16 -6.82 19.41
CA SER A 47 4.85 -6.39 20.64
C SER A 47 4.50 -4.96 21.06
N LEU A 48 4.14 -4.09 20.11
CA LEU A 48 3.83 -2.68 20.35
C LEU A 48 2.35 -2.41 20.64
N TYR A 49 1.45 -3.06 19.92
CA TYR A 49 0.05 -2.62 19.85
C TYR A 49 -0.99 -3.70 20.17
N ARG A 50 -0.61 -4.98 20.18
CA ARG A 50 -1.56 -6.10 20.40
C ARG A 50 -2.36 -5.92 21.68
N GLU A 51 -1.70 -5.63 22.80
CA GLU A 51 -2.35 -5.53 24.11
C GLU A 51 -3.38 -4.38 24.14
N THR A 52 -3.07 -3.25 23.55
CA THR A 52 -3.99 -2.11 23.48
C THR A 52 -5.25 -2.47 22.69
N VAL A 53 -5.08 -3.07 21.52
CA VAL A 53 -6.20 -3.43 20.64
C VAL A 53 -7.02 -4.55 21.26
N GLN A 54 -6.37 -5.59 21.76
CA GLN A 54 -7.02 -6.74 22.39
C GLN A 54 -7.84 -6.33 23.63
N SER A 55 -7.25 -5.56 24.54
CA SER A 55 -7.94 -5.07 25.73
C SER A 55 -9.15 -4.21 25.39
N SER A 56 -9.03 -3.34 24.39
CA SER A 56 -10.14 -2.51 23.92
C SER A 56 -11.31 -3.33 23.36
N LEU A 57 -11.01 -4.38 22.58
CA LEU A 57 -12.03 -5.30 22.05
C LEU A 57 -12.72 -6.11 23.15
N GLU A 58 -11.96 -6.64 24.11
CA GLU A 58 -12.50 -7.44 25.24
C GLU A 58 -13.39 -6.59 26.14
N GLN A 59 -13.01 -5.33 26.42
CA GLN A 59 -13.84 -4.39 27.17
C GLN A 59 -15.14 -4.04 26.42
N ALA A 60 -15.13 -4.10 25.09
CA ALA A 60 -16.34 -3.93 24.28
C ALA A 60 -17.23 -5.18 24.18
N GLY A 61 -16.80 -6.31 24.74
CA GLY A 61 -17.54 -7.56 24.81
C GLY A 61 -17.22 -8.57 23.71
N PHE A 62 -16.11 -8.40 22.98
CA PHE A 62 -15.64 -9.38 21.99
C PHE A 62 -14.76 -10.44 22.66
N GLU A 63 -14.83 -11.68 22.18
CA GLU A 63 -13.85 -12.71 22.47
C GLU A 63 -12.68 -12.57 21.49
N THR A 64 -11.44 -12.56 21.95
CA THR A 64 -10.27 -12.34 21.09
C THR A 64 -9.32 -13.53 21.10
N ILE A 65 -8.73 -13.81 19.95
CA ILE A 65 -7.58 -14.70 19.77
C ILE A 65 -6.54 -13.97 18.91
N VAL A 66 -5.28 -14.31 19.07
CA VAL A 66 -4.18 -13.64 18.35
C VAL A 66 -3.34 -14.65 17.59
N PHE A 67 -3.20 -14.45 16.30
CA PHE A 67 -2.25 -15.14 15.45
C PHE A 67 -1.09 -14.19 15.09
N GLU A 68 0.11 -14.58 15.46
CA GLU A 68 1.32 -13.80 15.30
C GLU A 68 2.33 -14.58 14.45
N PHE A 69 2.95 -13.91 13.47
CA PHE A 69 3.97 -14.50 12.61
C PHE A 69 5.21 -13.59 12.53
N PRO A 70 6.38 -14.08 12.09
CA PRO A 70 7.59 -13.26 11.98
C PRO A 70 7.41 -12.09 11.03
N GLU A 71 7.92 -10.90 11.40
CA GLU A 71 7.85 -9.70 10.57
C GLU A 71 8.52 -9.89 9.20
N GLY A 72 8.11 -9.09 8.22
CA GLY A 72 8.76 -8.95 6.92
C GLY A 72 8.11 -9.73 5.78
N GLU A 73 8.52 -9.36 4.57
CA GLU A 73 7.96 -9.86 3.30
C GLU A 73 8.14 -11.38 3.12
N ALA A 74 9.16 -11.98 3.76
CA ALA A 74 9.39 -13.42 3.71
C ALA A 74 8.26 -14.26 4.32
N SER A 75 7.51 -13.69 5.26
CA SER A 75 6.35 -14.33 5.90
C SER A 75 5.08 -14.26 5.06
N LYS A 76 5.05 -13.44 4.02
CA LYS A 76 3.88 -13.26 3.14
C LYS A 76 3.79 -14.38 2.11
N ASN A 77 3.45 -15.58 2.55
CA ASN A 77 3.44 -16.80 1.74
C ASN A 77 2.30 -17.75 2.12
N LEU A 78 2.10 -18.80 1.30
CA LEU A 78 1.04 -19.79 1.53
C LEU A 78 1.25 -20.66 2.78
N ASP A 79 2.48 -20.85 3.23
CA ASP A 79 2.75 -21.63 4.46
C ASP A 79 2.24 -20.88 5.68
N THR A 80 2.48 -19.57 5.77
CA THR A 80 1.93 -18.71 6.84
C THR A 80 0.40 -18.68 6.79
N VAL A 81 -0.18 -18.58 5.59
CA VAL A 81 -1.65 -18.66 5.41
C VAL A 81 -2.19 -20.00 5.93
N ASN A 82 -1.53 -21.11 5.61
CA ASN A 82 -1.96 -22.44 6.11
C ASN A 82 -1.86 -22.54 7.63
N GLN A 83 -0.83 -21.98 8.26
CA GLN A 83 -0.71 -21.89 9.70
C GLN A 83 -1.85 -21.05 10.31
N ALA A 84 -2.22 -19.94 9.66
CA ALA A 84 -3.36 -19.14 10.09
C ALA A 84 -4.67 -19.93 10.02
N TYR A 85 -4.93 -20.67 8.95
CA TYR A 85 -6.12 -21.54 8.87
C TYR A 85 -6.17 -22.58 9.98
N GLU A 86 -5.06 -23.27 10.23
CA GLU A 86 -4.97 -24.23 11.32
C GLU A 86 -5.28 -23.59 12.68
N PHE A 87 -4.71 -22.39 12.92
CA PHE A 87 -4.97 -21.62 14.14
C PHE A 87 -6.46 -21.26 14.28
N LEU A 88 -7.09 -20.75 13.21
CA LEU A 88 -8.50 -20.37 13.23
C LEU A 88 -9.42 -21.59 13.51
N VAL A 89 -9.14 -22.73 12.87
CA VAL A 89 -9.89 -23.97 13.08
C VAL A 89 -9.75 -24.47 14.51
N LYS A 90 -8.52 -24.54 15.06
CA LYS A 90 -8.26 -24.97 16.43
C LYS A 90 -8.94 -24.13 17.50
N ASN A 91 -9.14 -22.84 17.20
CA ASN A 91 -9.81 -21.90 18.09
C ASN A 91 -11.32 -21.78 17.82
N GLY A 92 -11.88 -22.64 16.98
CA GLY A 92 -13.32 -22.70 16.74
C GLY A 92 -13.91 -21.48 16.06
N MET A 93 -13.14 -20.80 15.21
CA MET A 93 -13.62 -19.68 14.40
C MET A 93 -14.69 -20.16 13.42
N THR A 94 -15.78 -19.40 13.34
CA THR A 94 -16.93 -19.68 12.48
C THR A 94 -17.11 -18.62 11.40
N ARG A 95 -18.09 -18.84 10.51
CA ARG A 95 -18.42 -17.87 9.45
C ARG A 95 -18.92 -16.52 9.98
N SER A 96 -19.45 -16.50 11.20
CA SER A 96 -19.98 -15.28 11.84
C SER A 96 -18.92 -14.48 12.58
N ASP A 97 -17.71 -14.98 12.63
CA ASP A 97 -16.58 -14.34 13.30
C ASP A 97 -15.79 -13.45 12.34
N GLY A 98 -14.81 -12.71 12.84
CA GLY A 98 -14.07 -11.75 12.03
C GLY A 98 -12.56 -11.76 12.27
N ILE A 99 -11.84 -11.24 11.29
CA ILE A 99 -10.40 -11.02 11.35
C ILE A 99 -10.12 -9.53 11.38
N ILE A 100 -9.22 -9.10 12.26
CA ILE A 100 -8.61 -7.78 12.26
C ILE A 100 -7.15 -7.94 11.85
N ALA A 101 -6.74 -7.29 10.76
CA ALA A 101 -5.34 -7.14 10.39
C ALA A 101 -4.75 -5.96 11.17
N LEU A 102 -3.80 -6.20 12.05
CA LEU A 102 -3.09 -5.18 12.80
C LEU A 102 -1.62 -5.15 12.38
N GLY A 103 -1.24 -4.25 11.48
CA GLY A 103 0.14 -4.21 10.99
C GLY A 103 0.35 -3.42 9.71
N GLY A 104 1.51 -3.58 9.10
CA GLY A 104 1.86 -3.00 7.82
C GLY A 104 1.20 -3.73 6.64
N GLY A 105 1.65 -3.42 5.41
CA GLY A 105 1.09 -3.99 4.18
C GLY A 105 1.17 -5.51 4.09
N VAL A 106 2.24 -6.12 4.60
CA VAL A 106 2.39 -7.58 4.67
C VAL A 106 1.28 -8.22 5.47
N VAL A 107 0.99 -7.67 6.65
CA VAL A 107 -0.07 -8.16 7.53
C VAL A 107 -1.44 -7.96 6.89
N GLY A 108 -1.70 -6.76 6.34
CA GLY A 108 -2.97 -6.45 5.69
C GLY A 108 -3.30 -7.37 4.52
N ASP A 109 -2.32 -7.58 3.63
CA ASP A 109 -2.47 -8.45 2.45
C ASP A 109 -2.69 -9.92 2.84
N LEU A 110 -1.89 -10.43 3.77
CA LEU A 110 -1.97 -11.81 4.23
C LEU A 110 -3.28 -12.07 5.00
N ALA A 111 -3.62 -11.22 5.96
CA ALA A 111 -4.83 -11.36 6.76
C ALA A 111 -6.10 -11.20 5.91
N GLY A 112 -6.09 -10.27 4.94
CA GLY A 112 -7.19 -10.10 4.01
C GLY A 112 -7.38 -11.31 3.10
N PHE A 113 -6.30 -11.93 2.64
CA PHE A 113 -6.36 -13.18 1.89
C PHE A 113 -6.92 -14.33 2.75
N VAL A 114 -6.46 -14.46 3.99
CA VAL A 114 -7.01 -15.44 4.95
C VAL A 114 -8.50 -15.20 5.16
N ALA A 115 -8.93 -13.96 5.41
CA ALA A 115 -10.33 -13.61 5.64
C ALA A 115 -11.21 -13.93 4.43
N SER A 116 -10.73 -13.65 3.22
CA SER A 116 -11.47 -13.86 1.97
C SER A 116 -11.64 -15.33 1.60
N THR A 117 -10.77 -16.19 2.09
CA THR A 117 -10.72 -17.62 1.71
C THR A 117 -11.19 -18.57 2.83
N TYR A 118 -10.94 -18.23 4.09
CA TYR A 118 -11.42 -19.00 5.22
C TYR A 118 -12.96 -19.07 5.21
N MET A 119 -13.52 -20.27 5.23
CA MET A 119 -14.98 -20.51 5.12
C MET A 119 -15.66 -19.81 3.92
N ARG A 120 -14.94 -19.53 2.85
CA ARG A 120 -15.36 -18.77 1.65
C ARG A 120 -15.65 -17.30 1.90
N GLY A 121 -15.01 -16.74 2.90
CA GLY A 121 -15.10 -15.33 3.30
C GLY A 121 -15.76 -15.15 4.67
N ILE A 122 -15.08 -14.38 5.52
CA ILE A 122 -15.56 -13.95 6.83
C ILE A 122 -15.34 -12.44 6.97
N HIS A 123 -15.88 -11.84 8.01
CA HIS A 123 -15.71 -10.41 8.30
C HIS A 123 -14.23 -10.00 8.43
N PHE A 124 -13.91 -8.82 7.90
CA PHE A 124 -12.54 -8.33 7.83
C PHE A 124 -12.44 -6.83 8.12
N LEU A 125 -11.53 -6.44 9.00
CA LEU A 125 -11.17 -5.05 9.28
C LEU A 125 -9.65 -4.85 9.17
N GLN A 126 -9.25 -3.63 8.83
CA GLN A 126 -7.85 -3.25 8.74
C GLN A 126 -7.48 -2.16 9.75
N ILE A 127 -6.36 -2.35 10.44
CA ILE A 127 -5.69 -1.36 11.29
C ILE A 127 -4.24 -1.24 10.80
N PRO A 128 -4.00 -0.43 9.76
CA PRO A 128 -2.67 -0.27 9.17
C PRO A 128 -1.76 0.56 10.08
N THR A 129 -0.51 0.12 10.26
CA THR A 129 0.44 0.73 11.19
C THR A 129 1.69 1.30 10.51
N SER A 130 1.92 1.07 9.22
CA SER A 130 2.96 1.73 8.44
C SER A 130 2.36 2.80 7.52
N LEU A 131 3.17 3.80 7.13
CA LEU A 131 2.67 4.88 6.27
C LEU A 131 2.18 4.32 4.92
N THR A 132 2.94 3.45 4.26
CA THR A 132 2.53 2.79 3.01
C THR A 132 1.20 2.04 3.17
N ALA A 133 0.98 1.36 4.29
CA ALA A 133 -0.28 0.69 4.54
C ALA A 133 -1.43 1.68 4.78
N GLN A 134 -1.19 2.76 5.50
CA GLN A 134 -2.19 3.78 5.81
C GLN A 134 -2.66 4.54 4.57
N VAL A 135 -1.74 4.86 3.64
CA VAL A 135 -2.07 5.66 2.46
C VAL A 135 -2.36 4.83 1.22
N ASP A 136 -2.02 3.53 1.23
CA ASP A 136 -2.11 2.69 0.03
C ASP A 136 -2.71 1.31 0.30
N SER A 137 -1.98 0.35 0.84
CA SER A 137 -2.34 -1.06 0.77
C SER A 137 -3.61 -1.44 1.54
N SER A 138 -4.04 -0.70 2.56
CA SER A 138 -5.27 -0.95 3.30
C SER A 138 -6.56 -0.59 2.53
N ILE A 139 -6.45 0.06 1.37
CA ILE A 139 -7.57 0.61 0.61
C ILE A 139 -7.65 -0.08 -0.76
N GLY A 140 -8.88 -0.45 -1.16
CA GLY A 140 -9.14 -0.98 -2.50
C GLY A 140 -9.09 -2.49 -2.63
N GLY A 141 -9.04 -3.22 -1.52
CA GLY A 141 -9.36 -4.64 -1.42
C GLY A 141 -8.35 -5.61 -2.03
N LYS A 142 -7.23 -5.16 -2.57
CA LYS A 142 -6.19 -6.07 -3.04
C LYS A 142 -5.58 -6.79 -1.85
N THR A 143 -5.64 -8.11 -1.84
CA THR A 143 -5.04 -8.99 -0.84
C THR A 143 -4.26 -10.08 -1.54
N GLY A 144 -3.29 -10.67 -0.88
CA GLY A 144 -2.55 -11.74 -1.52
C GLY A 144 -1.24 -12.10 -0.83
N VAL A 145 -0.60 -13.10 -1.41
CA VAL A 145 0.67 -13.64 -0.92
C VAL A 145 1.64 -13.90 -2.07
N ASN A 146 2.89 -14.05 -1.70
CA ASN A 146 3.97 -14.37 -2.61
C ASN A 146 4.05 -15.89 -2.82
N THR A 147 4.54 -16.26 -3.98
CA THR A 147 4.94 -17.62 -4.31
C THR A 147 6.42 -17.66 -4.66
N PRO A 148 7.05 -18.83 -4.72
CA PRO A 148 8.45 -18.94 -5.18
C PRO A 148 8.68 -18.41 -6.60
N PHE A 149 7.61 -18.21 -7.37
CA PHE A 149 7.68 -17.83 -8.79
C PHE A 149 7.42 -16.35 -9.02
N ALA A 150 6.61 -15.70 -8.15
CA ALA A 150 6.25 -14.29 -8.31
C ALA A 150 5.66 -13.67 -7.03
N LYS A 151 5.84 -12.35 -6.88
CA LYS A 151 5.19 -11.53 -5.84
C LYS A 151 3.70 -11.34 -6.15
N ASN A 152 2.85 -11.40 -5.12
CA ASN A 152 1.43 -11.02 -5.14
C ASN A 152 0.56 -11.68 -6.24
N MET A 153 1.00 -12.86 -6.75
CA MET A 153 0.29 -13.55 -7.83
C MET A 153 -0.93 -14.33 -7.35
N VAL A 154 -0.95 -14.72 -6.09
CA VAL A 154 -2.06 -15.45 -5.47
C VAL A 154 -2.77 -14.52 -4.51
N GLY A 155 -3.99 -14.16 -4.83
CA GLY A 155 -4.73 -13.19 -4.04
C GLY A 155 -6.20 -13.07 -4.43
N THR A 156 -6.88 -12.19 -3.73
CA THR A 156 -8.31 -11.91 -3.94
C THR A 156 -8.56 -10.40 -3.85
N PHE A 157 -9.66 -9.94 -4.42
CA PHE A 157 -10.25 -8.66 -4.04
C PHE A 157 -11.17 -8.91 -2.83
N CYS A 158 -10.79 -8.40 -1.66
CA CYS A 158 -11.54 -8.49 -0.42
C CYS A 158 -11.60 -7.10 0.21
N GLN A 159 -12.72 -6.41 0.02
CA GLN A 159 -12.93 -5.11 0.66
C GLN A 159 -13.12 -5.33 2.17
N PRO A 160 -12.48 -4.51 3.03
CA PRO A 160 -12.71 -4.57 4.47
C PRO A 160 -14.10 -3.99 4.82
N ASP A 161 -14.64 -4.39 5.96
CA ASP A 161 -15.84 -3.77 6.53
C ASP A 161 -15.54 -2.34 7.09
N GLY A 162 -14.26 -2.03 7.29
CA GLY A 162 -13.78 -0.72 7.71
C GLY A 162 -12.25 -0.68 7.84
N VAL A 163 -11.71 0.53 7.85
CA VAL A 163 -10.27 0.80 8.06
C VAL A 163 -10.12 1.81 9.19
N LEU A 164 -9.35 1.49 10.21
CA LEU A 164 -9.01 2.39 11.33
C LEU A 164 -7.54 2.78 11.23
N ILE A 165 -7.30 4.05 10.98
CA ILE A 165 -5.96 4.60 10.86
C ILE A 165 -5.67 5.48 12.07
N ASP A 166 -4.67 5.09 12.86
CA ASP A 166 -4.14 5.90 13.95
C ASP A 166 -2.77 6.44 13.53
N PRO A 167 -2.67 7.74 13.17
CA PRO A 167 -1.41 8.34 12.76
C PRO A 167 -0.31 8.27 13.83
N ASP A 168 -0.65 8.08 15.09
CA ASP A 168 0.33 7.96 16.17
C ASP A 168 1.16 6.66 16.10
N THR A 169 0.70 5.66 15.35
CA THR A 169 1.49 4.44 15.09
C THR A 169 2.76 4.72 14.27
N LEU A 170 2.78 5.81 13.50
CA LEU A 170 3.96 6.23 12.74
C LEU A 170 5.12 6.66 13.63
N LYS A 171 4.87 7.03 14.90
CA LYS A 171 5.91 7.43 15.85
C LYS A 171 6.86 6.29 16.24
N THR A 172 6.41 5.05 16.12
CA THR A 172 7.21 3.85 16.39
C THR A 172 7.76 3.20 15.14
N LEU A 173 7.40 3.72 13.97
CA LEU A 173 7.92 3.23 12.70
C LEU A 173 9.38 3.62 12.51
N GLY A 174 10.19 2.74 11.96
CA GLY A 174 11.56 3.05 11.61
C GLY A 174 11.66 4.20 10.61
N LYS A 175 12.74 4.97 10.70
CA LYS A 175 12.92 6.14 9.81
C LYS A 175 12.84 5.78 8.34
N ARG A 176 13.46 4.65 7.92
CA ARG A 176 13.47 4.21 6.52
C ARG A 176 12.07 3.81 6.05
N GLU A 177 11.33 3.12 6.92
CA GLU A 177 9.95 2.69 6.67
C GLU A 177 8.99 3.88 6.59
N LEU A 178 9.21 4.92 7.36
CA LEU A 178 8.43 6.16 7.27
C LEU A 178 8.73 6.89 5.95
N ILE A 179 10.01 7.03 5.60
CA ILE A 179 10.46 7.73 4.39
C ILE A 179 9.99 6.99 3.13
N GLU A 180 10.10 5.65 3.08
CA GLU A 180 9.64 4.90 1.92
C GLU A 180 8.15 5.12 1.65
N GLY A 181 7.33 5.20 2.70
CA GLY A 181 5.91 5.52 2.55
C GLY A 181 5.63 6.88 1.90
N MET A 182 6.55 7.84 2.02
CA MET A 182 6.45 9.12 1.32
C MET A 182 6.55 8.98 -0.20
N GLY A 183 7.09 7.88 -0.73
CA GLY A 183 7.09 7.60 -2.17
C GLY A 183 5.67 7.54 -2.75
N GLU A 184 4.76 6.87 -2.05
CA GLU A 184 3.34 6.84 -2.43
C GLU A 184 2.66 8.20 -2.24
N VAL A 185 2.96 8.91 -1.16
CA VAL A 185 2.40 10.25 -0.89
C VAL A 185 2.79 11.24 -1.99
N VAL A 186 4.06 11.30 -2.37
CA VAL A 186 4.57 12.16 -3.47
C VAL A 186 3.87 11.79 -4.79
N LYS A 187 3.69 10.50 -5.05
CA LYS A 187 2.95 10.04 -6.24
C LYS A 187 1.54 10.60 -6.28
N TYR A 188 0.80 10.57 -5.16
CA TYR A 188 -0.57 11.09 -5.12
C TYR A 188 -0.65 12.59 -5.43
N GLY A 189 0.28 13.37 -4.92
CA GLY A 189 0.38 14.79 -5.26
C GLY A 189 0.64 15.02 -6.75
N LEU A 190 1.45 14.16 -7.37
CA LEU A 190 1.76 14.26 -8.81
C LEU A 190 0.59 13.88 -9.71
N ILE A 191 -0.15 12.83 -9.37
CA ILE A 191 -1.16 12.26 -10.27
C ILE A 191 -2.56 12.87 -10.13
N ASP A 192 -2.91 13.48 -8.98
CA ASP A 192 -4.27 13.99 -8.74
C ASP A 192 -4.34 15.21 -7.81
N ASP A 193 -3.65 15.21 -6.66
CA ASP A 193 -3.86 16.18 -5.59
C ASP A 193 -2.76 17.27 -5.54
N VAL A 194 -3.00 18.36 -6.27
CA VAL A 194 -2.07 19.50 -6.30
C VAL A 194 -1.94 20.18 -4.94
N GLU A 195 -3.01 20.21 -4.12
CA GLU A 195 -2.98 20.80 -2.78
C GLU A 195 -2.06 20.00 -1.85
N LEU A 196 -2.11 18.66 -1.95
CA LEU A 196 -1.15 17.80 -1.26
C LEU A 196 0.28 18.11 -1.71
N TRP A 197 0.54 18.22 -3.01
CA TRP A 197 1.87 18.56 -3.54
C TRP A 197 2.38 19.90 -3.00
N GLU A 198 1.55 20.94 -3.03
CA GLU A 198 1.91 22.28 -2.53
C GLU A 198 2.18 22.26 -1.02
N THR A 199 1.39 21.49 -0.26
CA THR A 199 1.64 21.30 1.18
C THR A 199 2.97 20.60 1.42
N LEU A 200 3.28 19.52 0.70
CA LEU A 200 4.56 18.81 0.81
C LEU A 200 5.74 19.73 0.47
N ASP A 201 5.55 20.64 -0.49
CA ASP A 201 6.60 21.57 -0.89
C ASP A 201 6.93 22.60 0.22
N GLN A 202 6.00 22.90 1.10
CA GLN A 202 6.18 23.80 2.23
C GLN A 202 6.84 23.13 3.44
N LEU A 203 6.80 21.78 3.54
CA LEU A 203 7.43 21.04 4.62
C LEU A 203 8.95 21.04 4.48
N ASP A 204 9.66 20.93 5.60
CA ASP A 204 11.14 20.86 5.62
C ASP A 204 11.71 19.48 5.29
N GLY A 205 10.86 18.45 5.17
CA GLY A 205 11.24 17.07 4.86
C GLY A 205 11.75 16.27 6.07
N SER A 206 11.75 16.84 7.28
CA SER A 206 12.14 16.12 8.49
C SER A 206 11.09 15.08 8.91
N VAL A 207 11.53 14.07 9.66
CA VAL A 207 10.62 13.08 10.26
C VAL A 207 9.58 13.77 11.16
N GLU A 208 10.00 14.76 11.92
CA GLU A 208 9.15 15.56 12.80
C GLU A 208 8.05 16.25 12.02
N SER A 209 8.40 16.87 10.90
CA SER A 209 7.44 17.56 10.02
C SER A 209 6.44 16.59 9.40
N ILE A 210 6.89 15.40 8.97
CA ILE A 210 5.99 14.35 8.46
C ILE A 210 5.00 13.91 9.55
N LEU A 211 5.49 13.62 10.76
CA LEU A 211 4.66 13.17 11.88
C LEU A 211 3.65 14.22 12.35
N GLU A 212 4.05 15.49 12.33
CA GLU A 212 3.17 16.61 12.70
C GLU A 212 2.00 16.74 11.70
N HIS A 213 2.27 16.58 10.41
CA HIS A 213 1.28 16.71 9.34
C HIS A 213 0.66 15.37 8.89
N ALA A 214 0.91 14.28 9.62
CA ALA A 214 0.48 12.94 9.20
C ALA A 214 -1.02 12.81 8.96
N ASP A 215 -1.87 13.46 9.77
CA ASP A 215 -3.33 13.45 9.57
C ASP A 215 -3.73 13.99 8.19
N TYR A 216 -3.14 15.12 7.81
CA TYR A 216 -3.37 15.76 6.52
C TYR A 216 -2.85 14.90 5.36
N ILE A 217 -1.60 14.46 5.47
CA ILE A 217 -0.93 13.63 4.46
C ILE A 217 -1.73 12.35 4.20
N ILE A 218 -2.13 11.65 5.26
CA ILE A 218 -2.90 10.41 5.17
C ILE A 218 -4.27 10.67 4.55
N TYR A 219 -4.98 11.71 5.02
CA TYR A 219 -6.32 12.03 4.53
C TYR A 219 -6.33 12.30 3.02
N HIS A 220 -5.46 13.19 2.54
CA HIS A 220 -5.37 13.53 1.13
C HIS A 220 -4.93 12.35 0.26
N SER A 221 -3.96 11.56 0.73
CA SER A 221 -3.54 10.34 0.04
C SER A 221 -4.69 9.32 -0.06
N CYS A 222 -5.40 9.08 1.03
CA CYS A 222 -6.57 8.19 1.05
C CYS A 222 -7.68 8.70 0.12
N GLU A 223 -7.89 10.01 0.04
CA GLU A 223 -8.91 10.60 -0.84
C GLU A 223 -8.59 10.38 -2.31
N VAL A 224 -7.34 10.56 -2.73
CA VAL A 224 -6.92 10.23 -4.11
C VAL A 224 -7.18 8.76 -4.41
N LYS A 225 -6.73 7.87 -3.52
CA LYS A 225 -6.93 6.43 -3.73
C LYS A 225 -8.40 6.04 -3.73
N ARG A 226 -9.19 6.60 -2.81
CA ARG A 226 -10.63 6.38 -2.74
C ARG A 226 -11.33 6.73 -4.07
N LYS A 227 -11.05 7.91 -4.64
CA LYS A 227 -11.62 8.34 -5.92
C LYS A 227 -11.36 7.30 -7.01
N VAL A 228 -10.12 6.88 -7.15
CA VAL A 228 -9.70 5.92 -8.18
C VAL A 228 -10.31 4.53 -7.94
N VAL A 229 -10.37 4.06 -6.69
CA VAL A 229 -10.96 2.75 -6.35
C VAL A 229 -12.47 2.73 -6.59
N VAL A 230 -13.17 3.83 -6.25
CA VAL A 230 -14.63 3.93 -6.49
C VAL A 230 -14.96 3.92 -7.98
N GLU A 231 -14.12 4.53 -8.81
CA GLU A 231 -14.29 4.54 -10.26
C GLU A 231 -13.91 3.20 -10.91
N ASP A 232 -12.90 2.50 -10.38
CA ASP A 232 -12.37 1.26 -10.95
C ASP A 232 -11.94 0.27 -9.83
N GLU A 233 -12.94 -0.41 -9.27
CA GLU A 233 -12.71 -1.34 -8.15
C GLU A 233 -11.75 -2.49 -8.53
N LEU A 234 -11.87 -3.05 -9.73
CA LEU A 234 -11.20 -4.28 -10.15
C LEU A 234 -9.93 -4.05 -10.99
N ASP A 235 -9.44 -2.81 -11.06
CA ASP A 235 -8.18 -2.47 -11.72
C ASP A 235 -8.15 -2.80 -13.24
N ASN A 236 -9.20 -2.39 -13.93
CA ASN A 236 -9.33 -2.61 -15.37
C ASN A 236 -9.11 -1.34 -16.23
N GLY A 237 -9.01 -0.16 -15.62
CA GLY A 237 -8.98 1.13 -16.31
C GLY A 237 -8.19 2.22 -15.57
N VAL A 238 -8.89 3.18 -14.98
CA VAL A 238 -8.29 4.38 -14.37
C VAL A 238 -7.42 4.08 -13.15
N ARG A 239 -7.62 2.95 -12.49
CA ARG A 239 -6.78 2.52 -11.38
C ARG A 239 -5.31 2.34 -11.78
N LEU A 240 -5.03 2.18 -13.07
CA LEU A 240 -3.67 2.18 -13.62
C LEU A 240 -2.90 3.47 -13.32
N TYR A 241 -3.56 4.63 -13.09
CA TYR A 241 -2.89 5.88 -12.72
C TYR A 241 -2.06 5.73 -11.45
N LEU A 242 -2.49 4.87 -10.52
CA LEU A 242 -1.74 4.56 -9.29
C LEU A 242 -0.39 3.88 -9.57
N ASN A 243 -0.17 3.39 -10.78
CA ASN A 243 1.08 2.72 -11.18
C ASN A 243 2.14 3.71 -11.71
N PHE A 244 1.98 5.02 -11.53
CA PHE A 244 3.06 5.96 -11.85
C PHE A 244 4.34 5.60 -11.07
N GLY A 245 5.44 5.42 -11.77
CA GLY A 245 6.70 4.93 -11.20
C GLY A 245 6.79 3.41 -10.98
N HIS A 246 5.67 2.71 -10.83
CA HIS A 246 5.65 1.29 -10.46
C HIS A 246 6.19 0.36 -11.54
N THR A 247 6.04 0.69 -12.82
CA THR A 247 6.54 -0.16 -13.91
C THR A 247 8.05 -0.41 -13.78
N ILE A 248 8.83 0.62 -13.59
CA ILE A 248 10.27 0.51 -13.36
C ILE A 248 10.55 0.11 -11.91
N GLY A 249 9.80 0.64 -10.94
CA GLY A 249 9.94 0.31 -9.52
C GLY A 249 9.87 -1.19 -9.26
N HIS A 250 8.88 -1.89 -9.77
CA HIS A 250 8.77 -3.35 -9.63
C HIS A 250 9.93 -4.11 -10.30
N ALA A 251 10.46 -3.60 -11.42
CA ALA A 251 11.64 -4.20 -12.04
C ALA A 251 12.88 -4.04 -11.14
N ILE A 252 13.05 -2.88 -10.49
CA ILE A 252 14.10 -2.64 -9.50
C ILE A 252 13.94 -3.59 -8.31
N GLU A 253 12.76 -3.68 -7.71
CA GLU A 253 12.50 -4.61 -6.59
C GLU A 253 12.83 -6.07 -6.97
N ALA A 254 12.47 -6.48 -8.18
CA ALA A 254 12.69 -7.85 -8.67
C ALA A 254 14.18 -8.16 -8.93
N THR A 255 14.97 -7.17 -9.31
CA THR A 255 16.39 -7.34 -9.68
C THR A 255 17.34 -7.06 -8.52
N ALA A 256 17.00 -6.15 -7.60
CA ALA A 256 17.82 -5.81 -6.45
C ALA A 256 17.86 -6.91 -5.37
N GLY A 257 16.88 -7.78 -5.34
CA GLY A 257 16.70 -8.78 -4.29
C GLY A 257 15.86 -8.27 -3.12
N TYR A 258 15.27 -9.21 -2.38
CA TYR A 258 14.33 -8.90 -1.31
C TYR A 258 14.93 -7.99 -0.22
N GLY A 259 14.25 -6.90 0.11
CA GLY A 259 14.60 -5.99 1.20
C GLY A 259 15.78 -5.04 0.91
N GLN A 260 16.44 -5.15 -0.24
CA GLN A 260 17.53 -4.23 -0.61
C GLN A 260 16.99 -2.84 -0.95
N VAL A 261 15.93 -2.78 -1.73
CA VAL A 261 15.20 -1.56 -2.08
C VAL A 261 13.75 -1.73 -1.60
N MET A 262 13.26 -0.78 -0.81
CA MET A 262 11.88 -0.81 -0.34
C MET A 262 10.93 -0.33 -1.44
N HIS A 263 9.65 -0.67 -1.33
CA HIS A 263 8.65 -0.39 -2.36
C HIS A 263 8.58 1.09 -2.75
N GLY A 264 8.40 1.98 -1.80
CA GLY A 264 8.32 3.42 -2.08
C GLY A 264 9.63 4.04 -2.56
N GLU A 265 10.78 3.47 -2.15
CA GLU A 265 12.09 3.83 -2.70
C GLU A 265 12.16 3.48 -4.20
N ALA A 266 11.74 2.27 -4.57
CA ALA A 266 11.69 1.81 -5.96
C ALA A 266 10.70 2.63 -6.80
N VAL A 267 9.54 2.97 -6.24
CA VAL A 267 8.54 3.83 -6.89
C VAL A 267 9.10 5.24 -7.15
N ALA A 268 9.79 5.84 -6.17
CA ALA A 268 10.42 7.15 -6.33
C ALA A 268 11.45 7.17 -7.47
N ILE A 269 12.35 6.17 -7.52
CA ILE A 269 13.31 6.01 -8.61
C ILE A 269 12.58 5.82 -9.95
N GLY A 270 11.54 5.01 -9.96
CA GLY A 270 10.73 4.75 -11.14
C GLY A 270 10.01 6.00 -11.65
N MET A 271 9.45 6.84 -10.76
CA MET A 271 8.85 8.12 -11.12
C MET A 271 9.87 9.04 -11.79
N VAL A 272 11.05 9.18 -11.22
CA VAL A 272 12.14 10.01 -11.79
C VAL A 272 12.55 9.50 -13.17
N GLN A 273 12.75 8.20 -13.32
CA GLN A 273 13.23 7.63 -14.58
C GLN A 273 12.18 7.73 -15.70
N ILE A 274 10.92 7.43 -15.41
CA ILE A 274 9.82 7.60 -16.39
C ILE A 274 9.70 9.07 -16.79
N SER A 275 9.75 9.99 -15.84
CA SER A 275 9.63 11.43 -16.10
C SER A 275 10.77 11.94 -16.98
N ARG A 276 12.02 11.53 -16.70
CA ARG A 276 13.19 11.91 -17.50
C ARG A 276 13.05 11.49 -18.96
N ALA A 277 12.61 10.25 -19.20
CA ALA A 277 12.40 9.75 -20.55
C ALA A 277 11.20 10.44 -21.24
N ALA A 278 10.11 10.65 -20.49
CA ALA A 278 8.91 11.30 -20.99
C ALA A 278 9.17 12.79 -21.36
N GLU A 279 9.97 13.53 -20.59
CA GLU A 279 10.39 14.88 -20.93
C GLU A 279 11.23 14.91 -22.23
N LYS A 280 12.22 14.03 -22.37
CA LYS A 280 13.02 13.90 -23.60
C LYS A 280 12.15 13.65 -24.83
N LYS A 281 11.02 12.96 -24.67
CA LYS A 281 10.06 12.67 -25.75
C LYS A 281 8.97 13.74 -25.92
N GLY A 282 8.98 14.80 -25.12
CA GLY A 282 7.95 15.85 -25.14
C GLY A 282 6.58 15.40 -24.62
N LEU A 283 6.50 14.30 -23.89
CA LEU A 283 5.29 13.76 -23.28
C LEU A 283 5.00 14.34 -21.89
N MET A 284 5.99 14.95 -21.27
CA MET A 284 5.89 15.69 -20.01
C MET A 284 6.55 17.08 -20.17
N PRO A 285 6.11 18.08 -19.38
CA PRO A 285 6.68 19.43 -19.44
C PRO A 285 8.16 19.45 -19.02
N ALA A 286 8.96 20.26 -19.68
CA ALA A 286 10.34 20.49 -19.28
C ALA A 286 10.43 20.98 -17.81
N GLY A 287 11.35 20.42 -17.04
CA GLY A 287 11.57 20.74 -15.64
C GLY A 287 10.66 19.98 -14.65
N MET A 288 9.77 19.12 -15.12
CA MET A 288 8.94 18.28 -14.22
C MET A 288 9.81 17.25 -13.50
N THR A 289 10.75 16.64 -14.18
CA THR A 289 11.68 15.66 -13.57
C THR A 289 12.47 16.30 -12.42
N GLU A 290 12.99 17.49 -12.60
CA GLU A 290 13.74 18.22 -11.56
C GLU A 290 12.86 18.52 -10.33
N LYS A 291 11.59 18.87 -10.54
CA LYS A 291 10.65 19.06 -9.43
C LYS A 291 10.40 17.76 -8.67
N ILE A 292 10.27 16.64 -9.38
CA ILE A 292 10.09 15.32 -8.76
C ILE A 292 11.34 14.91 -7.96
N ILE A 293 12.53 15.10 -8.54
CA ILE A 293 13.81 14.85 -7.86
C ILE A 293 13.88 15.67 -6.57
N ALA A 294 13.67 16.98 -6.66
CA ALA A 294 13.74 17.87 -5.50
C ALA A 294 12.76 17.46 -4.39
N MET A 295 11.53 17.07 -4.74
CA MET A 295 10.56 16.59 -3.76
C MET A 295 10.97 15.27 -3.13
N CYS A 296 11.43 14.30 -3.92
CA CYS A 296 11.91 13.01 -3.40
C CYS A 296 13.11 13.20 -2.46
N GLU A 297 14.11 13.98 -2.87
CA GLU A 297 15.32 14.25 -2.07
C GLU A 297 15.00 15.02 -0.79
N LYS A 298 14.05 15.96 -0.82
CA LYS A 298 13.56 16.68 0.38
C LYS A 298 13.13 15.71 1.48
N PHE A 299 12.41 14.65 1.13
CA PHE A 299 11.96 13.62 2.08
C PHE A 299 12.95 12.47 2.27
N GLY A 300 14.13 12.53 1.65
CA GLY A 300 15.17 11.50 1.78
C GLY A 300 14.92 10.24 0.94
N LEU A 301 14.01 10.30 -0.04
CA LEU A 301 13.79 9.22 -0.99
C LEU A 301 14.94 9.17 -2.02
N PRO A 302 15.39 7.97 -2.42
CA PRO A 302 16.37 7.83 -3.47
C PRO A 302 15.79 8.21 -4.84
N THR A 303 16.60 8.84 -5.67
CA THR A 303 16.24 9.25 -7.05
C THR A 303 17.00 8.47 -8.12
N THR A 304 17.92 7.60 -7.68
CA THR A 304 18.75 6.73 -8.54
C THR A 304 18.93 5.37 -7.90
N HIS A 305 19.25 4.37 -8.73
CA HIS A 305 19.58 3.02 -8.29
C HIS A 305 20.91 2.57 -8.91
N GLN A 306 21.72 1.81 -8.15
CA GLN A 306 22.97 1.24 -8.64
C GLN A 306 23.11 -0.22 -8.17
N PRO A 307 23.61 -1.13 -9.04
CA PRO A 307 23.93 -0.89 -10.45
C PRO A 307 22.66 -0.72 -11.31
N TRP A 308 22.72 0.17 -12.30
CA TRP A 308 21.65 0.32 -13.29
C TRP A 308 21.92 -0.58 -14.49
N ASN A 309 21.31 -1.76 -14.49
CA ASN A 309 21.48 -2.76 -15.56
C ASN A 309 20.23 -2.79 -16.44
N VAL A 310 20.29 -2.14 -17.59
CA VAL A 310 19.17 -2.04 -18.52
C VAL A 310 18.67 -3.41 -18.98
N ASP A 311 19.56 -4.35 -19.26
CA ASP A 311 19.18 -5.69 -19.74
C ASP A 311 18.42 -6.48 -18.68
N GLU A 312 18.87 -6.43 -17.42
CA GLU A 312 18.19 -7.09 -16.30
C GLU A 312 16.83 -6.46 -16.01
N LEU A 313 16.75 -5.13 -15.98
CA LEU A 313 15.50 -4.40 -15.78
C LEU A 313 14.51 -4.71 -16.92
N TYR A 314 14.96 -4.68 -18.16
CA TYR A 314 14.12 -5.03 -19.30
C TYR A 314 13.65 -6.49 -19.26
N ALA A 315 14.52 -7.41 -18.88
CA ALA A 315 14.17 -8.81 -18.70
C ALA A 315 13.11 -9.00 -17.59
N ALA A 316 13.20 -8.26 -16.49
CA ALA A 316 12.21 -8.29 -15.41
C ALA A 316 10.84 -7.78 -15.89
N LEU A 317 10.81 -6.68 -16.65
CA LEU A 317 9.59 -6.14 -17.25
C LEU A 317 8.92 -7.09 -18.24
N THR A 318 9.70 -7.82 -19.02
CA THR A 318 9.18 -8.76 -20.03
C THR A 318 8.68 -10.06 -19.45
N ARG A 319 9.21 -10.54 -18.32
CA ARG A 319 8.75 -11.78 -17.66
C ARG A 319 7.28 -11.69 -17.25
N ASP A 320 6.87 -10.56 -16.71
CA ASP A 320 5.49 -10.32 -16.26
C ASP A 320 4.50 -10.20 -17.45
N LYS A 321 4.99 -9.87 -18.65
CA LYS A 321 4.17 -9.47 -19.81
C LYS A 321 4.19 -10.42 -20.99
N LYS A 322 4.94 -11.51 -20.96
CA LYS A 322 4.86 -12.57 -22.00
C LYS A 322 3.44 -13.09 -22.21
N ALA A 323 2.56 -12.90 -21.23
CA ALA A 323 1.16 -13.30 -21.31
C ALA A 323 0.21 -12.20 -21.86
N ARG A 324 0.63 -10.93 -22.01
CA ARG A 324 -0.27 -9.80 -22.27
C ARG A 324 -0.08 -9.05 -23.59
N GLY A 325 0.80 -9.49 -24.49
CA GLY A 325 0.98 -8.89 -25.81
C GLY A 325 2.24 -8.03 -25.98
N LYS A 326 2.37 -7.39 -27.14
CA LYS A 326 3.58 -6.67 -27.60
C LYS A 326 3.68 -5.21 -27.11
N SER A 327 2.78 -4.75 -26.25
CA SER A 327 2.76 -3.37 -25.76
C SER A 327 2.70 -3.27 -24.24
N ILE A 328 3.14 -2.13 -23.72
CA ILE A 328 3.11 -1.78 -22.30
C ILE A 328 2.40 -0.44 -22.11
N LYS A 329 1.61 -0.33 -21.05
CA LYS A 329 1.01 0.93 -20.62
C LYS A 329 1.88 1.55 -19.54
N LEU A 330 2.36 2.76 -19.78
CA LEU A 330 3.07 3.59 -18.82
C LEU A 330 2.12 4.67 -18.31
N VAL A 331 2.33 5.10 -17.09
CA VAL A 331 1.69 6.29 -16.55
C VAL A 331 2.67 7.44 -16.66
N ILE A 332 2.21 8.57 -17.18
CA ILE A 332 2.95 9.82 -17.26
C ILE A 332 2.14 10.95 -16.61
N VAL A 333 2.77 12.08 -16.32
CA VAL A 333 2.15 13.25 -15.70
C VAL A 333 2.31 14.45 -16.65
N PRO A 334 1.42 14.62 -17.64
CA PRO A 334 1.49 15.74 -18.60
C PRO A 334 1.35 17.11 -17.94
N GLN A 335 0.74 17.15 -16.78
CA GLN A 335 0.60 18.33 -15.93
C GLN A 335 0.55 17.88 -14.47
N LEU A 336 1.06 18.70 -13.55
CA LEU A 336 0.95 18.43 -12.12
C LEU A 336 -0.52 18.22 -11.73
N GLY A 337 -0.81 17.15 -11.01
CA GLY A 337 -2.17 16.76 -10.63
C GLY A 337 -2.96 16.07 -11.75
N GLN A 338 -2.34 15.71 -12.86
CA GLN A 338 -3.02 15.04 -13.97
C GLN A 338 -2.20 13.90 -14.54
N ALA A 339 -2.61 12.68 -14.25
CA ALA A 339 -2.02 11.47 -14.84
C ALA A 339 -2.64 11.13 -16.20
N ALA A 340 -1.86 10.48 -17.05
CA ALA A 340 -2.30 9.94 -18.33
C ALA A 340 -1.65 8.57 -18.60
N ILE A 341 -2.37 7.71 -19.31
CA ILE A 341 -1.85 6.42 -19.77
C ILE A 341 -1.22 6.62 -21.15
N HIS A 342 0.05 6.23 -21.26
CA HIS A 342 0.78 6.22 -22.52
C HIS A 342 1.15 4.78 -22.89
N GLN A 343 0.58 4.28 -23.98
CA GLN A 343 0.82 2.92 -24.43
C GLN A 343 1.92 2.92 -25.51
N ILE A 344 2.95 2.11 -25.28
CA ILE A 344 4.08 1.96 -26.20
C ILE A 344 4.30 0.50 -26.58
N PRO A 345 4.93 0.21 -27.73
CA PRO A 345 5.50 -1.10 -28.01
C PRO A 345 6.52 -1.49 -26.92
N MET A 346 6.60 -2.77 -26.59
CA MET A 346 7.52 -3.24 -25.54
C MET A 346 8.98 -2.89 -25.80
N GLU A 347 9.39 -2.90 -27.07
CA GLU A 347 10.77 -2.55 -27.53
C GLU A 347 11.13 -1.08 -27.21
N GLU A 348 10.17 -0.16 -27.24
CA GLU A 348 10.41 1.24 -26.88
C GLU A 348 10.69 1.44 -25.38
N MET A 349 10.37 0.45 -24.54
CA MET A 349 10.69 0.49 -23.11
C MET A 349 12.20 0.60 -22.85
N LEU A 350 13.04 0.11 -23.76
CA LEU A 350 14.49 0.27 -23.69
C LEU A 350 14.91 1.75 -23.65
N GLU A 351 14.20 2.62 -24.39
CA GLU A 351 14.49 4.06 -24.38
C GLU A 351 14.11 4.72 -23.04
N PHE A 352 13.08 4.20 -22.36
CA PHE A 352 12.69 4.64 -21.01
C PHE A 352 13.63 4.14 -19.91
N LEU A 353 14.43 3.11 -20.18
CA LEU A 353 15.44 2.59 -19.25
C LEU A 353 16.82 3.21 -19.44
N GLN A 354 17.07 3.96 -20.49
CA GLN A 354 18.34 4.68 -20.71
C GLN A 354 18.46 5.87 -19.75
N LEU A 355 19.64 6.05 -19.14
CA LEU A 355 19.96 7.14 -18.21
C LEU A 355 20.21 8.48 -18.95
#